data_6c18d36eafb7ca930e3dd400c0b2700f
#
_entry.id   6c18d36eafb7ca930e3dd400c0b2700f
#
_cell.length_a   1.000
_cell.length_b   1.000
_cell.length_c   1.000
_cell.angle_alpha   90.00
_cell.angle_beta   90.00
_cell.angle_gamma   90.00
#
_symmetry.space_group_name_H-M   'P 1'
#
loop_
_entity.id
_entity.type
_entity.pdbx_description
1 polymer ?
#
loop_
_entity_poly.entity_id
_entity_poly.type
_entity_poly.pdbx_seq_one_letter_code
_entity_poly.pdbx_strand_id
1 'polypeptide(L)'
;MLDHSVYGLSGNYRNPNLLVDAYGIYTNTQFNGPYRALGCELFVYAVERNLDMAAERLGIDKYEIRRRNVLHLGDIDGHGQVVTSNGSAEALEAAAKYIKFNEPVRPAEGPWRYGKGLALGNKFTAYGHTGTEANVIIQHDDTIEVHVSHVEMGQGSMTVDCQHVAEFFKVPMSSIRIRNENSDFMPYDEGTYCSRGTYINGNAIILACQDAKRQILERASTRMGVDKDGLETEGYKIYEKANPEHFIYFYDLYEGGGWAPEGKLVGKGVFMPEQALNNPRNAQGNPVLFYSIGGWGMEVGVNIETGEMETINLAKKIDSAVFPGTQGGPLEHVIAAKAVCFGEALKPEFKEYARKIVENAQALAAALQERGVKLVSG
;
A
#
# COMPACT_ATOMS: atom_id res chain seq x y z
N MET A 1 -11.67 13.08 -3.02
CA MET A 1 -12.05 11.70 -2.65
C MET A 1 -12.63 10.89 -3.80
N LEU A 2 -13.63 11.39 -4.54
CA LEU A 2 -14.15 10.71 -5.73
C LEU A 2 -13.05 10.39 -6.74
N ASP A 3 -12.14 11.34 -7.01
CA ASP A 3 -11.03 11.16 -7.94
C ASP A 3 -10.13 9.97 -7.58
N HIS A 4 -9.86 9.77 -6.29
CA HIS A 4 -9.02 8.67 -5.82
C HIS A 4 -9.72 7.31 -5.90
N SER A 5 -11.01 7.30 -5.65
CA SER A 5 -11.82 6.10 -5.76
C SER A 5 -11.83 5.55 -7.19
N VAL A 6 -11.83 6.44 -8.19
CA VAL A 6 -11.85 6.07 -9.61
C VAL A 6 -10.61 5.24 -10.00
N TYR A 7 -9.45 5.46 -9.38
CA TYR A 7 -8.23 4.68 -9.69
C TYR A 7 -8.34 3.18 -9.40
N GLY A 8 -9.27 2.77 -8.54
CA GLY A 8 -9.55 1.35 -8.30
C GLY A 8 -10.59 0.71 -9.21
N LEU A 9 -11.28 1.51 -10.04
CA LEU A 9 -12.48 1.09 -10.76
C LEU A 9 -12.26 0.04 -11.86
N SER A 10 -11.10 0.06 -12.53
CA SER A 10 -10.79 -0.98 -13.50
C SER A 10 -10.59 -2.36 -12.83
N GLY A 11 -10.39 -2.35 -11.51
CA GLY A 11 -10.06 -3.56 -10.78
C GLY A 11 -8.77 -4.19 -11.30
N ASN A 12 -8.65 -5.51 -11.10
CA ASN A 12 -7.53 -6.30 -11.59
C ASN A 12 -7.83 -6.92 -12.98
N TYR A 13 -8.80 -6.38 -13.73
CA TYR A 13 -9.34 -7.02 -14.91
C TYR A 13 -9.24 -6.16 -16.15
N ARG A 14 -9.15 -6.79 -17.30
CA ARG A 14 -9.15 -6.15 -18.61
C ARG A 14 -10.53 -5.59 -18.90
N ASN A 15 -10.65 -4.28 -18.95
CA ASN A 15 -11.87 -3.55 -19.29
C ASN A 15 -11.58 -2.56 -20.42
N PRO A 16 -11.61 -2.99 -21.68
CA PRO A 16 -11.28 -2.12 -22.82
C PRO A 16 -12.32 -1.02 -23.06
N ASN A 17 -13.51 -1.17 -22.52
CA ASN A 17 -14.61 -0.23 -22.64
C ASN A 17 -15.14 0.12 -21.26
N LEU A 18 -14.64 1.18 -20.66
CA LEU A 18 -15.01 1.64 -19.33
C LEU A 18 -15.62 3.04 -19.40
N LEU A 19 -16.87 3.18 -18.96
CA LEU A 19 -17.52 4.45 -18.71
C LEU A 19 -17.92 4.51 -17.23
N VAL A 20 -17.54 5.58 -16.57
CA VAL A 20 -17.82 5.76 -15.14
C VAL A 20 -18.39 7.13 -14.88
N ASP A 21 -19.60 7.19 -14.34
CA ASP A 21 -20.22 8.39 -13.78
C ASP A 21 -20.22 8.26 -12.26
N ALA A 22 -19.43 9.09 -11.58
CA ALA A 22 -19.29 9.05 -10.12
C ALA A 22 -19.94 10.29 -9.50
N TYR A 23 -20.84 10.06 -8.54
CA TYR A 23 -21.59 11.10 -7.85
C TYR A 23 -21.26 11.10 -6.37
N GLY A 24 -20.76 12.21 -5.83
CA GLY A 24 -20.66 12.45 -4.40
C GLY A 24 -21.93 13.07 -3.88
N ILE A 25 -22.63 12.40 -2.98
CA ILE A 25 -23.91 12.84 -2.44
C ILE A 25 -23.75 13.18 -0.96
N TYR A 26 -24.17 14.38 -0.57
CA TYR A 26 -24.32 14.72 0.84
C TYR A 26 -25.53 13.99 1.42
N THR A 27 -25.36 13.42 2.60
CA THR A 27 -26.42 12.74 3.34
C THR A 27 -26.63 13.40 4.69
N ASN A 28 -27.69 13.00 5.42
CA ASN A 28 -27.96 13.49 6.77
C ASN A 28 -27.07 12.86 7.84
N THR A 29 -25.99 12.20 7.42
CA THR A 29 -25.00 11.62 8.31
C THR A 29 -23.79 12.51 8.43
N GLN A 30 -22.97 12.23 9.43
CA GLN A 30 -21.68 12.90 9.60
C GLN A 30 -20.82 12.79 8.35
N PHE A 31 -19.98 13.79 8.12
CA PHE A 31 -19.02 13.81 7.04
C PHE A 31 -18.11 12.58 7.06
N ASN A 32 -17.97 11.93 5.91
CA ASN A 32 -17.08 10.82 5.72
C ASN A 32 -15.78 11.30 5.05
N GLY A 33 -14.64 10.87 5.60
CA GLY A 33 -13.30 11.19 5.10
C GLY A 33 -12.58 9.99 4.49
N PRO A 34 -11.37 10.20 3.99
CA PRO A 34 -10.50 9.12 3.55
C PRO A 34 -10.22 8.13 4.69
N TYR A 35 -10.33 6.86 4.39
CA TYR A 35 -9.97 5.75 5.25
C TYR A 35 -8.96 4.86 4.53
N ARG A 36 -8.46 3.79 5.15
CA ARG A 36 -7.53 2.83 4.50
C ARG A 36 -8.07 2.42 3.13
N ALA A 37 -7.19 2.31 2.15
CA ALA A 37 -7.47 2.07 0.73
C ALA A 37 -8.13 3.24 -0.03
N LEU A 38 -8.55 4.33 0.64
CA LEU A 38 -9.02 5.60 0.04
C LEU A 38 -10.16 5.44 -0.98
N GLY A 39 -11.08 4.51 -0.73
CA GLY A 39 -12.24 4.22 -1.58
C GLY A 39 -12.02 3.08 -2.59
N CYS A 40 -10.81 2.53 -2.73
CA CYS A 40 -10.59 1.33 -3.57
C CYS A 40 -11.44 0.15 -3.08
N GLU A 41 -11.63 0.00 -1.78
CA GLU A 41 -12.41 -1.07 -1.17
C GLU A 41 -13.86 -1.11 -1.66
N LEU A 42 -14.46 0.06 -1.89
CA LEU A 42 -15.84 0.15 -2.38
C LEU A 42 -15.97 -0.41 -3.81
N PHE A 43 -15.00 -0.03 -4.67
CA PHE A 43 -15.00 -0.48 -6.05
C PHE A 43 -14.58 -1.93 -6.20
N VAL A 44 -13.61 -2.38 -5.41
CA VAL A 44 -13.23 -3.79 -5.36
C VAL A 44 -14.46 -4.64 -5.02
N TYR A 45 -15.21 -4.29 -3.98
CA TYR A 45 -16.43 -5.00 -3.63
C TYR A 45 -17.44 -5.04 -4.79
N ALA A 46 -17.70 -3.88 -5.42
CA ALA A 46 -18.67 -3.78 -6.51
C ALA A 46 -18.23 -4.61 -7.74
N VAL A 47 -16.97 -4.52 -8.14
CA VAL A 47 -16.42 -5.26 -9.28
C VAL A 47 -16.47 -6.76 -9.03
N GLU A 48 -15.99 -7.21 -7.89
CA GLU A 48 -15.94 -8.63 -7.52
C GLU A 48 -17.33 -9.23 -7.41
N ARG A 49 -18.29 -8.50 -6.84
CA ARG A 49 -19.69 -8.94 -6.78
C ARG A 49 -20.33 -9.01 -8.15
N ASN A 50 -20.08 -8.05 -9.02
CA ASN A 50 -20.58 -8.08 -10.39
C ASN A 50 -20.01 -9.27 -11.19
N LEU A 51 -18.74 -9.63 -10.99
CA LEU A 51 -18.14 -10.82 -11.60
C LEU A 51 -18.79 -12.10 -11.09
N ASP A 52 -19.09 -12.20 -9.80
CA ASP A 52 -19.82 -13.35 -9.27
C ASP A 52 -21.21 -13.48 -9.89
N MET A 53 -21.95 -12.38 -10.01
CA MET A 53 -23.27 -12.36 -10.64
C MET A 53 -23.20 -12.69 -12.14
N ALA A 54 -22.17 -12.22 -12.83
CA ALA A 54 -21.93 -12.55 -14.23
C ALA A 54 -21.61 -14.05 -14.40
N ALA A 55 -20.74 -14.58 -13.54
CA ALA A 55 -20.40 -16.01 -13.54
C ALA A 55 -21.65 -16.89 -13.36
N GLU A 56 -22.49 -16.55 -12.39
CA GLU A 56 -23.74 -17.26 -12.12
C GLU A 56 -24.70 -17.22 -13.32
N ARG A 57 -24.89 -16.04 -13.93
CA ARG A 57 -25.76 -15.89 -15.13
C ARG A 57 -25.25 -16.60 -16.38
N LEU A 58 -23.94 -16.68 -16.54
CA LEU A 58 -23.29 -17.30 -17.68
C LEU A 58 -23.03 -18.80 -17.48
N GLY A 59 -23.24 -19.33 -16.28
CA GLY A 59 -22.89 -20.71 -15.93
C GLY A 59 -21.38 -20.98 -15.98
N ILE A 60 -20.57 -19.94 -15.72
CA ILE A 60 -19.11 -20.03 -15.70
C ILE A 60 -18.64 -20.10 -14.22
N ASP A 61 -17.64 -20.93 -13.96
CA ASP A 61 -17.02 -20.99 -12.64
C ASP A 61 -16.43 -19.64 -12.21
N LYS A 62 -16.59 -19.26 -10.92
CA LYS A 62 -16.17 -17.94 -10.38
C LYS A 62 -14.66 -17.72 -10.41
N TYR A 63 -13.86 -18.78 -10.28
CA TYR A 63 -12.41 -18.71 -10.48
C TYR A 63 -12.08 -18.51 -11.96
N GLU A 64 -12.73 -19.29 -12.84
CA GLU A 64 -12.47 -19.28 -14.27
C GLU A 64 -12.81 -17.93 -14.93
N ILE A 65 -13.92 -17.28 -14.56
CA ILE A 65 -14.24 -15.95 -15.10
C ILE A 65 -13.17 -14.92 -14.74
N ARG A 66 -12.62 -14.98 -13.51
CA ARG A 66 -11.51 -14.11 -13.08
C ARG A 66 -10.24 -14.42 -13.83
N ARG A 67 -9.85 -15.69 -13.88
CA ARG A 67 -8.65 -16.17 -14.57
C ARG A 67 -8.59 -15.73 -16.05
N ARG A 68 -9.71 -15.76 -16.75
CA ARG A 68 -9.79 -15.32 -18.17
C ARG A 68 -9.62 -13.82 -18.35
N ASN A 69 -9.98 -13.05 -17.36
CA ASN A 69 -10.07 -11.60 -17.50
C ASN A 69 -9.00 -10.84 -16.71
N VAL A 70 -8.18 -11.50 -15.89
CA VAL A 70 -7.14 -10.85 -15.11
C VAL A 70 -6.13 -10.13 -16.00
N LEU A 71 -5.66 -8.96 -15.54
CA LEU A 71 -4.62 -8.19 -16.21
C LEU A 71 -3.26 -8.91 -16.14
N HIS A 72 -2.51 -8.82 -17.21
CA HIS A 72 -1.13 -9.32 -17.32
C HIS A 72 -0.17 -8.17 -17.62
N LEU A 73 1.14 -8.43 -17.50
CA LEU A 73 2.18 -7.48 -17.87
C LEU A 73 2.03 -7.09 -19.35
N GLY A 74 2.05 -5.78 -19.62
CA GLY A 74 1.89 -5.22 -20.96
C GLY A 74 0.44 -4.95 -21.36
N ASP A 75 -0.55 -5.43 -20.62
CA ASP A 75 -1.96 -5.05 -20.84
C ASP A 75 -2.15 -3.57 -20.55
N ILE A 76 -3.25 -3.01 -21.04
CA ILE A 76 -3.68 -1.65 -20.76
C ILE A 76 -4.86 -1.71 -19.79
N ASP A 77 -4.75 -0.99 -18.68
CA ASP A 77 -5.81 -0.91 -17.69
C ASP A 77 -6.94 0.06 -18.11
N GLY A 78 -7.97 0.19 -17.28
CA GLY A 78 -9.11 1.07 -17.57
C GLY A 78 -8.79 2.57 -17.62
N HIS A 79 -7.60 2.98 -17.17
CA HIS A 79 -7.11 4.36 -17.26
C HIS A 79 -6.26 4.61 -18.51
N GLY A 80 -5.99 3.58 -19.31
CA GLY A 80 -5.07 3.65 -20.43
C GLY A 80 -3.61 3.49 -20.04
N GLN A 81 -3.33 3.13 -18.79
CA GLN A 81 -1.98 2.89 -18.28
C GLN A 81 -1.50 1.50 -18.66
N VAL A 82 -0.26 1.41 -19.12
CA VAL A 82 0.38 0.11 -19.38
C VAL A 82 0.74 -0.55 -18.05
N VAL A 83 0.36 -1.80 -17.88
CA VAL A 83 0.64 -2.61 -16.69
C VAL A 83 2.11 -3.05 -16.70
N THR A 84 2.93 -2.44 -15.86
CA THR A 84 4.37 -2.73 -15.75
C THR A 84 4.73 -3.66 -14.59
N SER A 85 3.80 -3.85 -13.64
CA SER A 85 3.94 -4.74 -12.49
C SER A 85 2.56 -5.31 -12.13
N ASN A 86 2.42 -6.62 -12.06
CA ASN A 86 1.16 -7.28 -11.74
C ASN A 86 1.39 -8.70 -11.22
N GLY A 87 0.73 -9.06 -10.14
CA GLY A 87 0.70 -10.40 -9.54
C GLY A 87 -0.73 -10.92 -9.36
N SER A 88 -1.71 -10.38 -10.10
CA SER A 88 -3.13 -10.72 -9.92
C SER A 88 -3.44 -12.19 -10.21
N ALA A 89 -2.82 -12.76 -11.23
CA ALA A 89 -3.03 -14.17 -11.61
C ALA A 89 -2.50 -15.10 -10.51
N GLU A 90 -1.30 -14.84 -10.02
CA GLU A 90 -0.64 -15.60 -8.96
C GLU A 90 -1.39 -15.46 -7.63
N ALA A 91 -1.87 -14.26 -7.31
CA ALA A 91 -2.66 -14.00 -6.11
C ALA A 91 -4.01 -14.74 -6.14
N LEU A 92 -4.68 -14.76 -7.30
CA LEU A 92 -5.92 -15.52 -7.51
C LEU A 92 -5.71 -17.01 -7.35
N GLU A 93 -4.67 -17.56 -7.98
CA GLU A 93 -4.34 -18.97 -7.89
C GLU A 93 -3.99 -19.39 -6.47
N ALA A 94 -3.16 -18.60 -5.78
CA ALA A 94 -2.78 -18.85 -4.41
C ALA A 94 -4.00 -18.84 -3.46
N ALA A 95 -4.91 -17.87 -3.63
CA ALA A 95 -6.14 -17.79 -2.85
C ALA A 95 -7.06 -19.00 -3.09
N ALA A 96 -7.27 -19.36 -4.36
CA ALA A 96 -8.10 -20.51 -4.75
C ALA A 96 -7.54 -21.83 -4.20
N LYS A 97 -6.22 -22.03 -4.33
CA LYS A 97 -5.52 -23.21 -3.79
C LYS A 97 -5.62 -23.29 -2.28
N TYR A 98 -5.50 -22.17 -1.60
CA TYR A 98 -5.51 -22.11 -0.14
C TYR A 98 -6.83 -22.60 0.46
N ILE A 99 -7.97 -22.12 -0.08
CA ILE A 99 -9.31 -22.52 0.37
C ILE A 99 -9.81 -23.79 -0.30
N LYS A 100 -8.97 -24.42 -1.14
CA LYS A 100 -9.36 -25.58 -1.96
C LYS A 100 -10.66 -25.33 -2.72
N PHE A 101 -10.68 -24.22 -3.48
CA PHE A 101 -11.89 -23.69 -4.11
C PHE A 101 -12.61 -24.72 -4.98
N ASN A 102 -11.87 -25.57 -5.68
CA ASN A 102 -12.41 -26.62 -6.57
C ASN A 102 -12.94 -27.87 -5.82
N GLU A 103 -12.67 -28.00 -4.52
CA GLU A 103 -13.25 -29.09 -3.74
C GLU A 103 -14.70 -28.75 -3.34
N PRO A 104 -15.56 -29.78 -3.18
CA PRO A 104 -16.95 -29.55 -2.76
C PRO A 104 -17.04 -28.71 -1.49
N VAL A 105 -18.02 -27.84 -1.44
CA VAL A 105 -18.38 -27.09 -0.24
C VAL A 105 -18.92 -28.06 0.81
N ARG A 106 -18.70 -27.76 2.09
CA ARG A 106 -19.27 -28.54 3.20
C ARG A 106 -20.79 -28.69 3.01
N PRO A 107 -21.36 -29.89 3.20
CA PRO A 107 -22.81 -30.09 3.09
C PRO A 107 -23.56 -29.26 4.13
N ALA A 108 -24.80 -28.90 3.83
CA ALA A 108 -25.69 -28.23 4.76
C ALA A 108 -25.89 -29.07 6.04
N GLU A 109 -25.88 -28.41 7.20
CA GLU A 109 -26.07 -29.03 8.50
C GLU A 109 -27.11 -28.24 9.32
N GLY A 110 -28.29 -28.80 9.48
CA GLY A 110 -29.40 -28.07 10.11
C GLY A 110 -29.68 -26.74 9.42
N PRO A 111 -29.71 -25.60 10.16
CA PRO A 111 -29.90 -24.29 9.58
C PRO A 111 -28.65 -23.71 8.91
N TRP A 112 -27.51 -24.38 8.98
CA TRP A 112 -26.24 -23.90 8.42
C TRP A 112 -26.13 -24.16 6.92
N ARG A 113 -25.68 -23.16 6.20
CA ARG A 113 -25.33 -23.20 4.78
C ARG A 113 -23.91 -22.73 4.59
N TYR A 114 -23.17 -23.41 3.73
CA TYR A 114 -21.74 -23.16 3.52
C TYR A 114 -21.45 -22.68 2.12
N GLY A 115 -20.44 -21.82 1.98
CA GLY A 115 -20.05 -21.28 0.69
C GLY A 115 -18.58 -20.89 0.65
N LYS A 116 -18.01 -20.92 -0.57
CA LYS A 116 -16.66 -20.45 -0.85
C LYS A 116 -16.72 -19.24 -1.77
N GLY A 117 -15.89 -18.26 -1.50
CA GLY A 117 -15.74 -17.04 -2.29
C GLY A 117 -14.29 -16.73 -2.61
N LEU A 118 -14.06 -16.10 -3.75
CA LEU A 118 -12.78 -15.57 -4.21
C LEU A 118 -12.93 -14.11 -4.58
N ALA A 119 -11.91 -13.31 -4.28
CA ALA A 119 -11.84 -11.92 -4.69
C ALA A 119 -10.39 -11.51 -4.96
N LEU A 120 -10.21 -10.60 -5.92
CA LEU A 120 -8.99 -9.86 -6.12
C LEU A 120 -9.19 -8.41 -5.69
N GLY A 121 -8.18 -7.83 -5.07
CA GLY A 121 -8.19 -6.42 -4.74
C GLY A 121 -6.95 -5.72 -5.24
N ASN A 122 -7.10 -4.47 -5.52
CA ASN A 122 -6.00 -3.57 -5.81
C ASN A 122 -6.13 -2.29 -5.00
N LYS A 123 -4.99 -1.73 -4.69
CA LYS A 123 -4.91 -0.40 -4.08
C LYS A 123 -3.80 0.38 -4.78
N PHE A 124 -4.13 1.55 -5.29
CA PHE A 124 -3.14 2.43 -5.93
C PHE A 124 -2.08 2.89 -4.92
N THR A 125 -0.86 3.04 -5.41
CA THR A 125 0.28 3.54 -4.63
C THR A 125 0.70 4.88 -5.14
N ALA A 126 0.78 5.85 -4.25
CA ALA A 126 1.08 7.25 -4.49
C ALA A 126 0.34 7.83 -5.72
N TYR A 127 -0.04 9.05 -5.66
CA TYR A 127 -0.65 9.77 -6.77
C TYR A 127 -0.22 11.24 -6.67
N GLY A 128 -0.24 11.94 -7.80
CA GLY A 128 0.18 13.33 -7.87
C GLY A 128 1.70 13.52 -7.80
N HIS A 129 2.14 14.74 -7.89
CA HIS A 129 3.55 15.13 -7.83
C HIS A 129 3.99 15.25 -6.37
N THR A 130 4.31 14.13 -5.74
CA THR A 130 4.75 14.10 -4.35
C THR A 130 6.15 13.55 -4.24
N GLY A 131 7.11 14.45 -4.05
CA GLY A 131 8.50 14.09 -3.77
C GLY A 131 8.80 13.99 -2.29
N THR A 132 10.01 13.57 -1.98
CA THR A 132 10.57 13.60 -0.64
C THR A 132 12.06 13.82 -0.69
N GLU A 133 12.62 14.24 0.44
CA GLU A 133 14.04 14.43 0.65
C GLU A 133 14.52 13.53 1.79
N ALA A 134 15.79 13.17 1.75
CA ALA A 134 16.48 12.47 2.83
C ALA A 134 17.92 12.97 2.93
N ASN A 135 18.48 12.97 4.15
CA ASN A 135 19.90 13.19 4.35
C ASN A 135 20.52 11.96 5.02
N VAL A 136 21.70 11.58 4.56
CA VAL A 136 22.53 10.52 5.17
C VAL A 136 23.84 11.15 5.63
N ILE A 137 24.08 11.10 6.94
CA ILE A 137 25.22 11.73 7.58
C ILE A 137 26.14 10.63 8.09
N ILE A 138 27.35 10.60 7.58
CA ILE A 138 28.39 9.71 8.08
C ILE A 138 29.05 10.40 9.27
N GLN A 139 29.11 9.73 10.40
CA GLN A 139 29.71 10.24 11.63
C GLN A 139 31.14 9.69 11.80
N HIS A 140 31.92 10.37 12.63
CA HIS A 140 33.31 9.98 12.92
C HIS A 140 33.45 8.74 13.81
N ASP A 141 32.35 8.29 14.41
CA ASP A 141 32.28 7.14 15.31
C ASP A 141 31.71 5.89 14.64
N ASP A 142 31.79 5.83 13.31
CA ASP A 142 31.23 4.75 12.48
C ASP A 142 29.71 4.59 12.63
N THR A 143 29.01 5.61 13.11
CA THR A 143 27.56 5.65 13.02
C THR A 143 27.07 6.40 11.77
N ILE A 144 25.93 6.00 11.26
CA ILE A 144 25.27 6.67 10.14
C ILE A 144 23.93 7.19 10.60
N GLU A 145 23.73 8.50 10.53
CA GLU A 145 22.44 9.10 10.82
C GLU A 145 21.65 9.30 9.51
N VAL A 146 20.36 8.99 9.57
CA VAL A 146 19.42 9.16 8.45
C VAL A 146 18.34 10.12 8.89
N HIS A 147 18.30 11.28 8.27
CA HIS A 147 17.30 12.30 8.55
C HIS A 147 16.16 12.19 7.54
N VAL A 148 14.96 11.98 8.02
CA VAL A 148 13.71 11.84 7.27
C VAL A 148 12.57 12.53 8.01
N SER A 149 11.49 12.87 7.31
CA SER A 149 10.32 13.51 7.93
C SER A 149 9.07 12.63 7.98
N HIS A 150 9.09 11.46 7.33
CA HIS A 150 7.98 10.53 7.47
C HIS A 150 7.95 9.90 8.87
N VAL A 151 6.76 9.49 9.29
CA VAL A 151 6.54 9.03 10.66
C VAL A 151 6.31 7.53 10.74
N GLU A 152 6.74 6.93 11.85
CA GLU A 152 6.44 5.55 12.22
C GLU A 152 5.07 5.50 12.91
N MET A 153 4.17 4.67 12.38
CA MET A 153 2.83 4.43 12.94
C MET A 153 2.62 2.95 13.31
N GLY A 154 3.72 2.19 13.40
CA GLY A 154 3.73 0.74 13.61
C GLY A 154 3.87 -0.08 12.31
N GLN A 155 4.07 0.59 11.15
CA GLN A 155 4.25 -0.08 9.85
C GLN A 155 5.70 -0.55 9.60
N GLY A 156 6.67 -0.21 10.48
CA GLY A 156 8.06 -0.65 10.38
C GLY A 156 8.92 0.15 9.39
N SER A 157 8.51 1.36 8.98
CA SER A 157 9.25 2.17 8.01
C SER A 157 10.66 2.51 8.47
N MET A 158 10.86 2.87 9.74
CA MET A 158 12.19 3.17 10.26
C MET A 158 13.13 1.96 10.19
N THR A 159 12.61 0.75 10.41
CA THR A 159 13.38 -0.48 10.23
C THR A 159 13.78 -0.68 8.78
N VAL A 160 12.87 -0.44 7.85
CA VAL A 160 13.13 -0.54 6.40
C VAL A 160 14.14 0.52 5.96
N ASP A 161 14.08 1.73 6.49
CA ASP A 161 15.07 2.79 6.21
C ASP A 161 16.48 2.37 6.67
N CYS A 162 16.59 1.79 7.87
CA CYS A 162 17.85 1.20 8.31
C CYS A 162 18.34 0.11 7.36
N GLN A 163 17.45 -0.75 6.88
CA GLN A 163 17.80 -1.81 5.92
C GLN A 163 18.35 -1.26 4.60
N HIS A 164 17.74 -0.20 4.06
CA HIS A 164 18.24 0.46 2.84
C HIS A 164 19.69 0.95 3.00
N VAL A 165 20.00 1.61 4.09
CA VAL A 165 21.34 2.14 4.36
C VAL A 165 22.33 1.02 4.68
N ALA A 166 21.92 0.04 5.49
CA ALA A 166 22.73 -1.12 5.84
C ALA A 166 23.13 -1.91 4.60
N GLU A 167 22.16 -2.16 3.70
CA GLU A 167 22.42 -2.89 2.46
C GLU A 167 23.28 -2.07 1.50
N PHE A 168 23.11 -0.76 1.43
CA PHE A 168 23.89 0.10 0.54
C PHE A 168 25.38 0.13 0.94
N PHE A 169 25.66 0.37 2.22
CA PHE A 169 27.03 0.49 2.74
C PHE A 169 27.62 -0.84 3.23
N LYS A 170 26.82 -1.92 3.30
CA LYS A 170 27.21 -3.22 3.88
C LYS A 170 27.66 -3.10 5.34
N VAL A 171 26.93 -2.32 6.12
CA VAL A 171 27.18 -2.09 7.55
C VAL A 171 26.07 -2.71 8.41
N PRO A 172 26.32 -3.00 9.70
CA PRO A 172 25.27 -3.49 10.61
C PRO A 172 24.17 -2.45 10.81
N MET A 173 22.91 -2.90 10.86
CA MET A 173 21.78 -2.01 11.19
C MET A 173 21.93 -1.31 12.55
N SER A 174 22.62 -1.93 13.50
CA SER A 174 22.87 -1.36 14.83
C SER A 174 23.71 -0.08 14.84
N SER A 175 24.43 0.21 13.76
CA SER A 175 25.19 1.45 13.61
C SER A 175 24.40 2.58 12.93
N ILE A 176 23.13 2.33 12.55
CA ILE A 176 22.30 3.30 11.85
C ILE A 176 21.30 3.90 12.84
N ARG A 177 21.12 5.21 12.79
CA ARG A 177 20.20 5.97 13.62
C ARG A 177 19.26 6.80 12.76
N ILE A 178 17.96 6.55 12.87
CA ILE A 178 16.95 7.38 12.19
C ILE A 178 16.65 8.59 13.06
N ARG A 179 16.54 9.75 12.43
CA ARG A 179 16.18 11.04 13.02
C ARG A 179 14.97 11.59 12.27
N ASN A 180 13.88 11.79 12.98
CA ASN A 180 12.64 12.36 12.45
C ASN A 180 11.88 13.21 13.47
N GLU A 181 12.58 13.69 14.50
CA GLU A 181 11.96 14.26 15.71
C GLU A 181 11.43 15.69 15.53
N ASN A 182 11.93 16.44 14.54
CA ASN A 182 11.63 17.86 14.42
C ASN A 182 11.49 18.32 12.97
N SER A 183 10.27 18.64 12.57
CA SER A 183 9.94 19.09 11.21
C SER A 183 10.61 20.41 10.78
N ASP A 184 11.10 21.22 11.72
CA ASP A 184 11.78 22.50 11.38
C ASP A 184 13.18 22.26 10.78
N PHE A 185 13.79 21.12 11.08
CA PHE A 185 15.17 20.82 10.69
C PHE A 185 15.31 19.57 9.82
N MET A 186 14.25 18.78 9.72
CA MET A 186 14.26 17.57 8.89
C MET A 186 13.99 17.91 7.42
N PRO A 187 14.51 17.07 6.49
CA PRO A 187 14.23 17.25 5.07
C PRO A 187 12.74 17.15 4.78
N TYR A 188 12.32 17.74 3.67
CA TYR A 188 10.90 17.77 3.29
C TYR A 188 10.33 16.38 3.03
N ASP A 189 9.16 16.11 3.57
CA ASP A 189 8.27 15.01 3.20
C ASP A 189 6.81 15.45 3.31
N GLU A 190 5.98 15.03 2.37
CA GLU A 190 4.57 15.41 2.35
C GLU A 190 3.73 14.67 3.40
N GLY A 191 4.22 13.55 3.90
CA GLY A 191 3.57 12.75 4.94
C GLY A 191 3.52 11.25 4.65
N THR A 192 3.17 10.50 5.70
CA THR A 192 3.09 9.04 5.67
C THR A 192 1.68 8.59 5.30
N TYR A 193 1.41 8.41 4.01
CA TYR A 193 0.12 7.98 3.47
C TYR A 193 0.25 7.35 2.08
N CYS A 194 -0.83 6.84 1.50
CA CYS A 194 -0.92 6.30 0.13
C CYS A 194 0.12 5.24 -0.25
N SER A 195 0.64 4.48 0.71
CA SER A 195 1.66 3.43 0.51
C SER A 195 2.95 3.93 -0.16
N ARG A 196 3.30 5.22 0.06
CA ARG A 196 4.45 5.87 -0.59
C ARG A 196 5.77 5.62 0.13
N GLY A 197 5.75 5.27 1.42
CA GLY A 197 6.92 5.25 2.29
C GLY A 197 8.12 4.52 1.70
N THR A 198 8.08 3.22 1.61
CA THR A 198 9.22 2.40 1.14
C THR A 198 9.67 2.78 -0.27
N TYR A 199 8.73 3.10 -1.17
CA TYR A 199 9.10 3.45 -2.54
C TYR A 199 9.70 4.86 -2.63
N ILE A 200 8.99 5.89 -2.16
CA ILE A 200 9.41 7.28 -2.36
C ILE A 200 10.56 7.63 -1.40
N ASN A 201 10.38 7.37 -0.10
CA ASN A 201 11.42 7.67 0.89
C ASN A 201 12.64 6.77 0.75
N GLY A 202 12.43 5.48 0.46
CA GLY A 202 13.53 4.55 0.20
C GLY A 202 14.41 4.99 -0.96
N ASN A 203 13.83 5.46 -2.08
CA ASN A 203 14.61 6.00 -3.18
C ASN A 203 15.35 7.29 -2.81
N ALA A 204 14.74 8.20 -2.04
CA ALA A 204 15.44 9.39 -1.56
C ALA A 204 16.62 9.02 -0.65
N ILE A 205 16.46 8.05 0.24
CA ILE A 205 17.54 7.53 1.10
C ILE A 205 18.65 6.92 0.25
N ILE A 206 18.33 6.12 -0.77
CA ILE A 206 19.34 5.53 -1.67
C ILE A 206 20.11 6.62 -2.42
N LEU A 207 19.42 7.66 -2.92
CA LEU A 207 20.08 8.80 -3.55
C LEU A 207 20.99 9.56 -2.57
N ALA A 208 20.55 9.73 -1.32
CA ALA A 208 21.37 10.32 -0.26
C ALA A 208 22.60 9.47 0.06
N CYS A 209 22.48 8.13 0.08
CA CYS A 209 23.60 7.22 0.23
C CYS A 209 24.59 7.33 -0.95
N GLN A 210 24.09 7.44 -2.16
CA GLN A 210 24.93 7.63 -3.36
C GLN A 210 25.73 8.93 -3.29
N ASP A 211 25.07 10.03 -2.89
CA ASP A 211 25.76 11.31 -2.71
C ASP A 211 26.78 11.26 -1.56
N ALA A 212 26.44 10.63 -0.43
CA ALA A 212 27.40 10.40 0.66
C ALA A 212 28.60 9.57 0.19
N LYS A 213 28.37 8.48 -0.54
CA LYS A 213 29.45 7.66 -1.11
C LYS A 213 30.35 8.46 -2.05
N ARG A 214 29.77 9.30 -2.91
CA ARG A 214 30.56 10.19 -3.80
C ARG A 214 31.49 11.09 -2.98
N GLN A 215 30.99 11.75 -1.92
CA GLN A 215 31.78 12.60 -1.04
C GLN A 215 32.88 11.81 -0.29
N ILE A 216 32.56 10.59 0.18
CA ILE A 216 33.54 9.68 0.80
C ILE A 216 34.69 9.42 -0.16
N LEU A 217 34.41 9.01 -1.39
CA LEU A 217 35.43 8.66 -2.38
C LEU A 217 36.24 9.88 -2.81
N GLU A 218 35.67 11.07 -2.95
CA GLU A 218 36.34 12.31 -3.22
C GLU A 218 37.36 12.68 -2.13
N ARG A 219 36.96 12.59 -0.86
CA ARG A 219 37.85 12.84 0.29
C ARG A 219 38.95 11.79 0.43
N ALA A 220 38.58 10.50 0.26
CA ALA A 220 39.53 9.41 0.30
C ALA A 220 40.56 9.51 -0.82
N SER A 221 40.17 9.91 -2.03
CA SER A 221 41.04 10.16 -3.15
C SER A 221 42.21 11.12 -2.78
N THR A 222 41.87 12.22 -2.11
CA THR A 222 42.90 13.19 -1.67
C THR A 222 43.84 12.59 -0.61
N ARG A 223 43.27 11.81 0.37
CA ARG A 223 44.09 11.23 1.44
C ARG A 223 44.95 10.06 1.02
N MET A 224 44.43 9.24 0.10
CA MET A 224 45.12 8.04 -0.39
C MET A 224 46.02 8.31 -1.61
N GLY A 225 45.89 9.46 -2.27
CA GLY A 225 46.58 9.75 -3.51
C GLY A 225 46.17 8.85 -4.69
N VAL A 226 44.95 8.34 -4.66
CA VAL A 226 44.38 7.45 -5.68
C VAL A 226 43.16 8.14 -6.31
N ASP A 227 43.01 8.01 -7.64
CA ASP A 227 41.84 8.56 -8.32
C ASP A 227 40.55 7.96 -7.72
N LYS A 228 39.52 8.80 -7.53
CA LYS A 228 38.26 8.38 -6.93
C LYS A 228 37.61 7.19 -7.65
N ASP A 229 37.77 7.09 -8.98
CA ASP A 229 37.19 6.01 -9.77
C ASP A 229 37.93 4.68 -9.55
N GLY A 230 39.15 4.76 -9.01
CA GLY A 230 39.95 3.62 -8.55
C GLY A 230 39.61 3.15 -7.13
N LEU A 231 38.75 3.86 -6.41
CA LEU A 231 38.36 3.54 -5.05
C LEU A 231 36.96 2.85 -5.00
N GLU A 232 36.74 2.09 -3.93
CA GLU A 232 35.43 1.48 -3.62
C GLU A 232 35.24 1.41 -2.10
N THR A 233 33.98 1.21 -1.67
CA THR A 233 33.62 1.05 -0.26
C THR A 233 33.01 -0.32 0.01
N GLU A 234 33.39 -0.94 1.13
CA GLU A 234 32.76 -2.13 1.67
C GLU A 234 32.72 -2.06 3.20
N GLY A 235 31.53 -2.02 3.75
CA GLY A 235 31.38 -1.65 5.16
C GLY A 235 31.93 -0.25 5.39
N TYR A 236 32.70 -0.07 6.44
CA TYR A 236 33.37 1.20 6.76
C TYR A 236 34.72 1.38 6.09
N LYS A 237 35.17 0.38 5.29
CA LYS A 237 36.45 0.38 4.61
C LYS A 237 36.33 1.08 3.25
N ILE A 238 37.30 1.91 2.92
CA ILE A 238 37.53 2.53 1.60
C ILE A 238 38.83 1.97 1.07
N TYR A 239 38.81 1.32 -0.06
CA TYR A 239 39.97 0.62 -0.58
C TYR A 239 40.23 0.92 -2.06
N GLU A 240 41.45 0.77 -2.47
CA GLU A 240 41.87 0.84 -3.88
C GLU A 240 41.52 -0.48 -4.59
N LYS A 241 40.73 -0.41 -5.68
CA LYS A 241 40.27 -1.59 -6.43
C LYS A 241 41.42 -2.44 -6.97
N ALA A 242 42.54 -1.78 -7.38
CA ALA A 242 43.72 -2.45 -7.88
C ALA A 242 44.58 -3.09 -6.77
N ASN A 243 44.49 -2.59 -5.54
CA ASN A 243 45.23 -3.08 -4.39
C ASN A 243 44.39 -2.97 -3.11
N PRO A 244 43.50 -3.96 -2.80
CA PRO A 244 42.59 -3.91 -1.65
C PRO A 244 43.27 -3.83 -0.27
N GLU A 245 44.58 -4.08 -0.18
CA GLU A 245 45.37 -3.88 1.04
C GLU A 245 45.71 -2.40 1.28
N HIS A 246 45.60 -1.55 0.25
CA HIS A 246 45.72 -0.10 0.36
C HIS A 246 44.35 0.48 0.66
N PHE A 247 44.09 0.74 1.92
CA PHE A 247 42.75 1.18 2.40
C PHE A 247 42.85 2.14 3.59
N ILE A 248 41.75 2.86 3.81
CA ILE A 248 41.44 3.64 5.03
C ILE A 248 40.04 3.33 5.47
N TYR A 249 39.66 3.78 6.66
CA TYR A 249 38.27 3.67 7.16
C TYR A 249 37.55 5.01 7.09
N PHE A 250 36.20 5.00 7.27
CA PHE A 250 35.41 6.21 7.27
C PHE A 250 35.87 7.19 8.37
N TYR A 251 36.22 6.71 9.57
CA TYR A 251 36.76 7.58 10.62
C TYR A 251 38.05 8.29 10.25
N ASP A 252 38.86 7.74 9.35
CA ASP A 252 40.11 8.38 8.87
C ASP A 252 39.82 9.60 7.98
N LEU A 253 38.56 9.80 7.57
CA LEU A 253 38.13 11.01 6.88
C LEU A 253 37.89 12.19 7.82
N TYR A 254 38.02 11.98 9.13
CA TYR A 254 37.88 12.99 10.18
C TYR A 254 39.19 13.18 10.94
N GLU A 255 39.34 14.36 11.52
CA GLU A 255 40.42 14.68 12.44
C GLU A 255 39.97 14.50 13.87
N GLY A 256 40.86 14.74 14.83
CA GLY A 256 40.54 14.59 16.25
C GLY A 256 39.30 15.38 16.69
N GLY A 257 38.40 14.71 17.42
CA GLY A 257 37.12 15.26 17.84
C GLY A 257 36.01 15.27 16.80
N GLY A 258 36.19 14.56 15.67
CA GLY A 258 35.17 14.43 14.64
C GLY A 258 35.03 15.64 13.70
N TRP A 259 36.07 16.50 13.69
CA TRP A 259 36.14 17.60 12.75
C TRP A 259 36.77 17.17 11.42
N ALA A 260 36.29 17.74 10.31
CA ALA A 260 36.92 17.59 9.01
C ALA A 260 37.04 18.96 8.32
N PRO A 261 38.17 19.26 7.67
CA PRO A 261 38.37 20.53 6.95
C PRO A 261 37.30 20.78 5.90
N GLU A 262 36.84 19.72 5.27
CA GLU A 262 35.80 19.74 4.23
C GLU A 262 34.36 19.80 4.82
N GLY A 263 34.24 19.87 6.15
CA GLY A 263 32.95 19.85 6.85
C GLY A 263 32.35 18.45 7.03
N LYS A 264 31.13 18.37 7.53
CA LYS A 264 30.43 17.09 7.70
C LYS A 264 30.19 16.38 6.37
N LEU A 265 30.24 15.06 6.40
CA LEU A 265 29.81 14.21 5.30
C LEU A 265 28.29 14.08 5.34
N VAL A 266 27.61 14.83 4.49
CA VAL A 266 26.15 14.85 4.39
C VAL A 266 25.74 14.57 2.96
N GLY A 267 25.32 13.36 2.72
CA GLY A 267 24.68 12.99 1.45
C GLY A 267 23.23 13.46 1.43
N LYS A 268 22.82 14.06 0.33
CA LYS A 268 21.46 14.56 0.11
C LYS A 268 20.79 13.81 -1.02
N GLY A 269 19.56 13.35 -0.77
CA GLY A 269 18.76 12.70 -1.78
C GLY A 269 17.40 13.38 -1.92
N VAL A 270 17.01 13.67 -3.15
CA VAL A 270 15.69 14.17 -3.52
C VAL A 270 15.10 13.20 -4.53
N PHE A 271 13.98 12.64 -4.22
CA PHE A 271 13.29 11.73 -5.13
C PHE A 271 11.89 12.25 -5.46
N MET A 272 11.64 12.41 -6.75
CA MET A 272 10.34 12.74 -7.33
C MET A 272 10.01 11.67 -8.35
N PRO A 273 9.00 10.82 -8.12
CA PRO A 273 8.63 9.81 -9.09
C PRO A 273 8.11 10.45 -10.38
N GLU A 274 8.48 9.86 -11.52
CA GLU A 274 7.88 10.22 -12.79
C GLU A 274 6.42 9.73 -12.82
N GLN A 275 5.50 10.66 -12.92
CA GLN A 275 4.08 10.38 -12.95
C GLN A 275 3.39 11.30 -13.94
N ALA A 276 2.66 10.74 -14.88
CA ALA A 276 1.80 11.53 -15.76
C ALA A 276 0.48 11.81 -15.06
N LEU A 277 0.08 13.08 -15.03
CA LEU A 277 -1.24 13.45 -14.52
C LEU A 277 -2.33 12.90 -15.44
N ASN A 278 -3.44 12.54 -14.82
CA ASN A 278 -4.65 12.21 -15.55
C ASN A 278 -5.16 13.41 -16.35
N ASN A 279 -5.69 13.13 -17.51
CA ASN A 279 -6.55 14.07 -18.18
C ASN A 279 -7.81 14.31 -17.32
N PRO A 280 -8.06 15.54 -16.83
CA PRO A 280 -9.16 15.80 -15.90
C PRO A 280 -10.56 15.61 -16.53
N ARG A 281 -10.64 15.48 -17.86
CA ARG A 281 -11.91 15.31 -18.55
C ARG A 281 -12.36 13.86 -18.68
N ASN A 282 -11.42 12.92 -18.73
CA ASN A 282 -11.73 11.51 -19.00
C ASN A 282 -10.95 10.54 -18.10
N ALA A 283 -10.20 11.06 -17.11
CA ALA A 283 -9.37 10.29 -16.17
C ALA A 283 -8.37 9.32 -16.84
N GLN A 284 -8.07 9.52 -18.13
CA GLN A 284 -7.06 8.71 -18.84
C GLN A 284 -5.66 9.25 -18.59
N GLY A 285 -4.67 8.37 -18.52
CA GLY A 285 -3.29 8.73 -18.30
C GLY A 285 -2.51 7.65 -17.54
N ASN A 286 -1.46 8.07 -16.84
CA ASN A 286 -0.65 7.23 -15.97
C ASN A 286 -0.68 7.75 -14.53
N PRO A 287 -1.84 7.69 -13.85
CA PRO A 287 -2.05 8.36 -12.57
C PRO A 287 -1.41 7.66 -11.38
N VAL A 288 -1.07 6.40 -11.52
CA VAL A 288 -0.66 5.52 -10.42
C VAL A 288 0.72 4.97 -10.72
N LEU A 289 1.63 5.02 -9.75
CA LEU A 289 2.97 4.46 -9.91
C LEU A 289 2.91 2.93 -10.09
N PHE A 290 2.17 2.28 -9.21
CA PHE A 290 1.87 0.85 -9.27
C PHE A 290 0.70 0.53 -8.35
N TYR A 291 0.13 -0.66 -8.51
CA TYR A 291 -0.91 -1.17 -7.64
C TYR A 291 -0.33 -2.21 -6.66
N SER A 292 -0.73 -2.10 -5.39
CA SER A 292 -0.60 -3.20 -4.44
C SER A 292 -1.77 -4.16 -4.66
N ILE A 293 -1.47 -5.40 -4.98
CA ILE A 293 -2.45 -6.42 -5.37
C ILE A 293 -2.53 -7.48 -4.29
N GLY A 294 -3.77 -7.94 -4.02
CA GLY A 294 -4.03 -9.05 -3.11
C GLY A 294 -5.11 -9.98 -3.64
N GLY A 295 -5.03 -11.24 -3.27
CA GLY A 295 -6.06 -12.25 -3.53
C GLY A 295 -6.63 -12.78 -2.21
N TRP A 296 -7.94 -12.89 -2.15
CA TRP A 296 -8.64 -13.43 -0.99
C TRP A 296 -9.48 -14.63 -1.37
N GLY A 297 -9.39 -15.66 -0.54
CA GLY A 297 -10.26 -16.81 -0.59
C GLY A 297 -10.85 -17.07 0.78
N MET A 298 -12.15 -17.32 0.85
CA MET A 298 -12.85 -17.54 2.10
C MET A 298 -13.86 -18.67 1.97
N GLU A 299 -13.97 -19.50 3.01
CA GLU A 299 -15.07 -20.43 3.20
C GLU A 299 -15.84 -20.00 4.44
N VAL A 300 -17.15 -19.83 4.31
CA VAL A 300 -18.02 -19.34 5.37
C VAL A 300 -19.20 -20.27 5.55
N GLY A 301 -19.66 -20.38 6.81
CA GLY A 301 -20.96 -20.91 7.18
C GLY A 301 -21.89 -19.80 7.60
N VAL A 302 -23.16 -19.89 7.21
CA VAL A 302 -24.21 -18.96 7.63
C VAL A 302 -25.40 -19.76 8.16
N ASN A 303 -25.82 -19.44 9.37
CA ASN A 303 -27.07 -19.93 9.93
C ASN A 303 -28.22 -19.11 9.34
N ILE A 304 -29.07 -19.72 8.54
CA ILE A 304 -30.15 -19.04 7.83
C ILE A 304 -31.34 -18.62 8.73
N GLU A 305 -31.40 -19.12 9.97
CA GLU A 305 -32.45 -18.75 10.94
C GLU A 305 -32.03 -17.57 11.81
N THR A 306 -30.76 -17.54 12.23
CA THR A 306 -30.23 -16.51 13.14
C THR A 306 -29.44 -15.42 12.45
N GLY A 307 -28.94 -15.67 11.23
CA GLY A 307 -28.01 -14.79 10.53
C GLY A 307 -26.56 -14.89 11.07
N GLU A 308 -26.30 -15.77 12.02
CA GLU A 308 -24.97 -15.99 12.57
C GLU A 308 -24.02 -16.53 11.50
N MET A 309 -22.77 -16.05 11.50
CA MET A 309 -21.76 -16.44 10.54
C MET A 309 -20.53 -17.04 11.23
N GLU A 310 -19.97 -18.07 10.63
CA GLU A 310 -18.66 -18.61 11.00
C GLU A 310 -17.70 -18.58 9.81
N THR A 311 -16.42 -18.33 10.09
CA THR A 311 -15.35 -18.39 9.10
C THR A 311 -14.58 -19.68 9.30
N ILE A 312 -14.58 -20.56 8.29
CA ILE A 312 -14.06 -21.93 8.42
C ILE A 312 -12.56 -22.02 8.13
N ASN A 313 -12.07 -21.36 7.10
CA ASN A 313 -10.71 -21.58 6.60
C ASN A 313 -9.72 -20.42 6.74
N LEU A 314 -10.10 -19.29 7.28
CA LEU A 314 -9.24 -18.10 7.26
C LEU A 314 -8.74 -17.61 8.63
N ALA A 315 -9.36 -18.01 9.73
CA ALA A 315 -9.17 -17.36 11.05
C ALA A 315 -7.72 -17.29 11.53
N LYS A 316 -6.94 -18.34 11.45
CA LYS A 316 -5.54 -18.36 11.99
C LYS A 316 -4.53 -17.60 11.13
N LYS A 317 -4.79 -17.37 9.83
CA LYS A 317 -3.89 -16.62 8.96
C LYS A 317 -4.30 -15.16 8.78
N ILE A 318 -5.55 -14.81 9.04
CA ILE A 318 -5.99 -13.41 9.11
C ILE A 318 -5.23 -12.66 10.19
N ASP A 319 -5.04 -13.21 11.37
CA ASP A 319 -4.37 -12.52 12.48
C ASP A 319 -2.96 -12.08 12.09
N SER A 320 -2.15 -12.98 11.52
CA SER A 320 -0.80 -12.61 11.06
C SER A 320 -0.75 -11.82 9.74
N ALA A 321 -1.77 -11.95 8.88
CA ALA A 321 -1.90 -11.14 7.68
C ALA A 321 -2.43 -9.72 7.99
N VAL A 322 -3.25 -9.58 9.02
CA VAL A 322 -3.74 -8.27 9.48
C VAL A 322 -2.62 -7.53 10.22
N PHE A 323 -1.95 -8.17 11.15
CA PHE A 323 -0.85 -7.58 11.91
C PHE A 323 0.32 -8.56 12.01
N PRO A 324 1.54 -8.20 11.55
CA PRO A 324 1.92 -6.92 10.93
C PRO A 324 1.74 -6.86 9.40
N GLY A 325 1.12 -7.88 8.77
CA GLY A 325 1.12 -8.03 7.32
C GLY A 325 0.44 -6.88 6.55
N THR A 326 -0.70 -6.37 7.05
CA THR A 326 -1.45 -5.30 6.38
C THR A 326 -1.78 -4.11 7.27
N GLN A 327 -1.66 -4.25 8.59
CA GLN A 327 -1.94 -3.20 9.56
C GLN A 327 -0.72 -2.92 10.45
N GLY A 328 -0.57 -1.66 10.85
CA GLY A 328 0.37 -1.21 11.86
C GLY A 328 -0.29 -1.12 13.24
N GLY A 329 0.09 -0.12 14.02
CA GLY A 329 -0.45 0.12 15.35
C GLY A 329 -1.98 0.15 15.42
N PRO A 330 -2.58 -0.22 16.54
CA PRO A 330 -4.02 -0.26 16.71
C PRO A 330 -4.61 1.15 16.52
N LEU A 331 -5.69 1.23 15.73
CA LEU A 331 -6.45 2.47 15.57
C LEU A 331 -7.43 2.57 16.75
N GLU A 332 -6.96 3.04 17.89
CA GLU A 332 -7.73 3.09 19.15
C GLU A 332 -9.04 3.87 19.00
N HIS A 333 -9.04 4.96 18.22
CA HIS A 333 -10.24 5.71 17.90
C HIS A 333 -11.28 4.88 17.11
N VAL A 334 -10.83 3.96 16.24
CA VAL A 334 -11.71 3.04 15.51
C VAL A 334 -12.25 1.97 16.44
N ILE A 335 -11.45 1.47 17.37
CA ILE A 335 -11.88 0.51 18.40
C ILE A 335 -12.92 1.16 19.30
N ALA A 336 -12.70 2.40 19.75
CA ALA A 336 -13.66 3.17 20.53
C ALA A 336 -14.97 3.42 19.74
N ALA A 337 -14.86 3.81 18.47
CA ALA A 337 -16.02 4.00 17.59
C ALA A 337 -16.83 2.71 17.40
N LYS A 338 -16.16 1.55 17.25
CA LYS A 338 -16.85 0.25 17.19
C LYS A 338 -17.56 -0.08 18.51
N ALA A 339 -16.94 0.19 19.64
CA ALA A 339 -17.55 -0.04 20.95
C ALA A 339 -18.82 0.81 21.13
N VAL A 340 -18.79 2.09 20.74
CA VAL A 340 -19.95 2.97 20.73
C VAL A 340 -21.03 2.44 19.79
N CYS A 341 -20.67 2.12 18.55
CA CYS A 341 -21.59 1.60 17.54
C CYS A 341 -22.30 0.32 18.02
N PHE A 342 -21.56 -0.64 18.58
CA PHE A 342 -22.15 -1.86 19.12
C PHE A 342 -22.99 -1.59 20.37
N GLY A 343 -22.56 -0.66 21.23
CA GLY A 343 -23.34 -0.21 22.38
C GLY A 343 -24.67 0.44 21.96
N GLU A 344 -24.70 1.19 20.86
CA GLU A 344 -25.91 1.74 20.28
C GLU A 344 -26.80 0.65 19.66
N ALA A 345 -26.19 -0.30 18.93
CA ALA A 345 -26.94 -1.41 18.32
C ALA A 345 -27.59 -2.36 19.34
N LEU A 346 -27.07 -2.43 20.56
CA LEU A 346 -27.67 -3.21 21.65
C LEU A 346 -28.89 -2.51 22.30
N LYS A 347 -29.13 -1.23 22.03
CA LYS A 347 -30.27 -0.50 22.60
C LYS A 347 -31.59 -0.88 21.91
N PRO A 348 -32.71 -0.90 22.62
CA PRO A 348 -34.01 -1.22 22.01
C PRO A 348 -34.38 -0.27 20.86
N GLU A 349 -33.98 0.99 20.95
CA GLU A 349 -34.24 2.03 19.94
C GLU A 349 -33.55 1.74 18.59
N PHE A 350 -32.51 0.92 18.56
CA PHE A 350 -31.83 0.53 17.32
C PHE A 350 -32.77 -0.27 16.39
N LYS A 351 -33.71 -1.02 16.93
CA LYS A 351 -34.70 -1.74 16.11
C LYS A 351 -35.54 -0.77 15.28
N GLU A 352 -35.94 0.34 15.89
CA GLU A 352 -36.70 1.38 15.21
C GLU A 352 -35.86 2.11 14.18
N TYR A 353 -34.59 2.37 14.49
CA TYR A 353 -33.61 2.93 13.54
C TYR A 353 -33.45 2.01 12.32
N ALA A 354 -33.25 0.71 12.55
CA ALA A 354 -33.10 -0.28 11.47
C ALA A 354 -34.37 -0.38 10.61
N ARG A 355 -35.56 -0.35 11.24
CA ARG A 355 -36.83 -0.32 10.52
C ARG A 355 -36.94 0.89 9.60
N LYS A 356 -36.56 2.08 10.07
CA LYS A 356 -36.57 3.32 9.28
C LYS A 356 -35.60 3.28 8.12
N ILE A 357 -34.44 2.61 8.26
CA ILE A 357 -33.48 2.40 7.14
C ILE A 357 -34.17 1.65 6.01
N VAL A 358 -34.89 0.55 6.33
CA VAL A 358 -35.58 -0.27 5.33
C VAL A 358 -36.70 0.53 4.66
N GLU A 359 -37.51 1.22 5.45
CA GLU A 359 -38.62 2.06 4.93
C GLU A 359 -38.11 3.18 4.00
N ASN A 360 -37.02 3.86 4.39
CA ASN A 360 -36.41 4.90 3.57
C ASN A 360 -35.83 4.34 2.28
N ALA A 361 -35.20 3.16 2.33
CA ALA A 361 -34.70 2.49 1.14
C ALA A 361 -35.83 2.11 0.18
N GLN A 362 -36.94 1.59 0.68
CA GLN A 362 -38.13 1.28 -0.12
C GLN A 362 -38.77 2.53 -0.73
N ALA A 363 -38.87 3.60 0.03
CA ALA A 363 -39.40 4.88 -0.46
C ALA A 363 -38.51 5.49 -1.54
N LEU A 364 -37.18 5.42 -1.37
CA LEU A 364 -36.21 5.85 -2.37
C LEU A 364 -36.31 5.00 -3.66
N ALA A 365 -36.43 3.68 -3.51
CA ALA A 365 -36.58 2.77 -4.62
C ALA A 365 -37.86 3.07 -5.43
N ALA A 366 -38.98 3.27 -4.76
CA ALA A 366 -40.26 3.65 -5.39
C ALA A 366 -40.14 4.98 -6.15
N ALA A 367 -39.57 6.01 -5.51
CA ALA A 367 -39.41 7.33 -6.11
C ALA A 367 -38.45 7.33 -7.32
N LEU A 368 -37.45 6.46 -7.35
CA LEU A 368 -36.57 6.27 -8.48
C LEU A 368 -37.27 5.57 -9.64
N GLN A 369 -38.08 4.54 -9.35
CA GLN A 369 -38.87 3.82 -10.35
C GLN A 369 -39.91 4.74 -11.01
N GLU A 370 -40.63 5.57 -10.23
CA GLU A 370 -41.52 6.58 -10.76
C GLU A 370 -40.86 7.57 -11.71
N ARG A 371 -39.56 7.81 -11.53
CA ARG A 371 -38.76 8.67 -12.43
C ARG A 371 -38.12 7.89 -13.60
N GLY A 372 -38.51 6.66 -13.81
CA GLY A 372 -38.02 5.83 -14.91
C GLY A 372 -36.67 5.16 -14.69
N VAL A 373 -36.13 5.20 -13.47
CA VAL A 373 -34.89 4.47 -13.12
C VAL A 373 -35.22 3.00 -12.93
N LYS A 374 -34.58 2.11 -13.68
CA LYS A 374 -34.72 0.68 -13.52
C LYS A 374 -33.79 0.18 -12.42
N LEU A 375 -34.39 -0.32 -11.35
CA LEU A 375 -33.62 -0.97 -10.27
C LEU A 375 -33.15 -2.37 -10.76
N VAL A 376 -31.89 -2.69 -10.44
CA VAL A 376 -31.24 -3.96 -10.82
C VAL A 376 -31.33 -4.99 -9.69
N SER A 377 -31.54 -4.53 -8.45
CA SER A 377 -31.77 -5.38 -7.27
C SER A 377 -32.90 -4.78 -6.44
N GLY A 378 -33.81 -5.60 -5.99
CA GLY A 378 -34.88 -5.23 -5.04
C GLY A 378 -34.44 -5.39 -3.61
#